data_760596a8b1123ff5de39739c053496d7
#
_entry.id   760596a8b1123ff5de39739c053496d7
#
_cell.length_a   1.000
_cell.length_b   1.000
_cell.length_c   1.000
_cell.angle_alpha   90.00
_cell.angle_beta   90.00
_cell.angle_gamma   90.00
#
_symmetry.space_group_name_H-M   'P 1'
#
loop_
_entity.id
_entity.type
_entity.pdbx_description
1 polymer ?
#
loop_
_entity_poly.entity_id
_entity_poly.type
_entity_poly.pdbx_seq_one_letter_code
_entity_poly.pdbx_strand_id
1 'polypeptide(L)'
;GMAAHLADAIAANTTLPVIGIPVKSKYLDGIDALLSTVQMPTGIPVATVAIDGAQNAALLAAQILAVEDKALADKLDAQRKASTENVLSKNKKIEEQFNA
;
A
#
# COMPACT_ATOMS: atom_id res chain seq x y z
N GLY A 1 0.39 10.60 16.36
CA GLY A 1 -0.71 9.97 17.05
C GLY A 1 -0.39 8.55 17.51
N MET A 2 -1.24 8.02 18.34
CA MET A 2 -1.04 6.67 18.90
C MET A 2 -1.05 5.58 17.83
N ALA A 3 -1.77 5.78 16.72
CA ALA A 3 -1.86 4.80 15.62
C ALA A 3 -0.53 4.57 14.90
N ALA A 4 0.36 5.54 14.86
CA ALA A 4 1.66 5.42 14.18
C ALA A 4 2.73 4.79 15.07
N HIS A 5 2.51 4.74 16.38
CA HIS A 5 3.55 4.35 17.35
C HIS A 5 4.00 2.89 17.17
N LEU A 6 3.09 2.00 16.82
CA LEU A 6 3.44 0.59 16.64
C LEU A 6 4.44 0.37 15.49
N ALA A 7 4.19 0.97 14.35
CA ALA A 7 5.10 0.87 13.19
C ALA A 7 6.47 1.46 13.52
N ASP A 8 6.48 2.61 14.20
CA ASP A 8 7.71 3.31 14.60
C ASP A 8 8.53 2.46 15.59
N ALA A 9 7.87 1.89 16.60
CA ALA A 9 8.53 1.04 17.59
C ALA A 9 9.10 -0.23 16.97
N ILE A 10 8.38 -0.85 16.04
CA ILE A 10 8.85 -2.03 15.31
C ILE A 10 10.08 -1.65 14.47
N ALA A 11 10.00 -0.58 13.71
CA ALA A 11 11.09 -0.14 12.84
C ALA A 11 12.37 0.17 13.64
N ALA A 12 12.23 0.69 14.83
CA ALA A 12 13.38 0.97 15.71
C ALA A 12 14.07 -0.29 16.22
N ASN A 13 13.42 -1.45 16.16
CA ASN A 13 13.91 -2.70 16.74
C ASN A 13 14.18 -3.80 15.69
N THR A 14 14.18 -3.48 14.42
CA THR A 14 14.46 -4.45 13.34
C THR A 14 15.09 -3.76 12.14
N THR A 15 15.86 -4.52 11.36
CA THR A 15 16.34 -4.09 10.05
C THR A 15 15.51 -4.65 8.90
N LEU A 16 14.47 -5.43 9.21
CA LEU A 16 13.51 -5.87 8.20
C LEU A 16 12.72 -4.67 7.66
N PRO A 17 12.29 -4.72 6.40
CA PRO A 17 11.40 -3.67 5.88
C PRO A 17 10.13 -3.56 6.71
N VAL A 18 9.79 -2.34 7.12
CA VAL A 18 8.56 -2.07 7.88
C VAL A 18 7.66 -1.19 7.02
N ILE A 19 6.40 -1.60 6.86
CA ILE A 19 5.39 -0.86 6.13
C ILE A 19 4.38 -0.32 7.15
N GLY A 20 4.22 1.00 7.17
CA GLY A 20 3.26 1.68 8.03
C GLY A 20 1.99 2.03 7.28
N ILE A 21 0.84 1.78 7.91
CA ILE A 21 -0.47 2.12 7.39
C ILE A 21 -1.07 3.18 8.29
N PRO A 22 -1.13 4.45 7.87
CA PRO A 22 -1.85 5.46 8.66
C PRO A 22 -3.32 5.12 8.69
N VAL A 23 -3.94 5.16 9.86
CA VAL A 23 -5.34 4.85 10.02
C VAL A 23 -6.13 6.13 10.23
N LYS A 24 -7.27 6.26 9.55
CA LYS A 24 -8.15 7.40 9.66
C LYS A 24 -8.58 7.61 11.11
N SER A 25 -8.40 8.81 11.62
CA SER A 25 -8.77 9.19 12.97
C SER A 25 -10.09 9.96 12.98
N LYS A 26 -10.64 10.15 14.17
CA LYS A 26 -11.82 10.99 14.41
C LYS A 26 -11.59 12.45 14.01
N TYR A 27 -10.34 12.90 14.06
CA TYR A 27 -9.93 14.26 13.81
C TYR A 27 -8.96 14.30 12.65
N LEU A 28 -8.97 15.36 11.83
CA LEU A 28 -8.03 15.62 10.75
C LEU A 28 -8.00 14.53 9.64
N ASP A 29 -9.01 13.65 9.56
CA ASP A 29 -9.14 12.61 8.53
C ASP A 29 -7.90 11.73 8.33
N GLY A 30 -7.12 11.51 9.39
CA GLY A 30 -5.92 10.67 9.38
C GLY A 30 -4.63 11.40 9.00
N ILE A 31 -4.66 12.70 8.77
CA ILE A 31 -3.47 13.48 8.42
C ILE A 31 -2.45 13.45 9.55
N ASP A 32 -2.87 13.51 10.81
CA ASP A 32 -2.00 13.39 11.97
C ASP A 32 -1.29 12.02 12.01
N ALA A 33 -2.01 10.94 11.73
CA ALA A 33 -1.44 9.60 11.66
C ALA A 33 -0.45 9.48 10.48
N LEU A 34 -0.79 10.06 9.33
CA LEU A 34 0.10 10.07 8.16
C LEU A 34 1.41 10.79 8.47
N LEU A 35 1.35 11.99 9.01
CA LEU A 35 2.55 12.76 9.35
C LEU A 35 3.41 12.06 10.40
N SER A 36 2.80 11.44 11.39
CA SER A 36 3.52 10.68 12.42
C SER A 36 4.20 9.43 11.86
N THR A 37 3.58 8.79 10.86
CA THR A 37 4.14 7.58 10.25
C THR A 37 5.24 7.90 9.25
N VAL A 38 5.09 8.98 8.47
CA VAL A 38 6.01 9.31 7.37
C VAL A 38 7.27 10.03 7.87
N GLN A 39 7.18 10.79 8.96
CA GLN A 39 8.30 11.57 9.49
C GLN A 39 9.14 10.75 10.46
N MET A 40 9.93 9.83 9.92
CA MET A 40 10.83 9.00 10.72
C MET A 40 12.23 9.63 10.76
N PRO A 41 12.97 9.44 11.87
CA PRO A 41 14.34 9.91 11.95
C PRO A 41 15.25 9.20 10.98
N THR A 42 16.32 9.89 10.56
CA THR A 42 17.32 9.31 9.66
C THR A 42 17.90 8.02 10.27
N GLY A 43 17.90 6.96 9.48
CA GLY A 43 18.41 5.65 9.89
C GLY A 43 17.34 4.66 10.32
N ILE A 44 16.09 5.10 10.53
CA ILE A 44 14.97 4.24 10.91
C ILE A 44 13.82 4.46 9.90
N PRO A 45 13.90 3.88 8.69
CA PRO A 45 12.90 4.12 7.66
C PRO A 45 11.64 3.29 7.87
N VAL A 46 10.49 3.86 7.51
CA VAL A 46 9.22 3.16 7.41
C VAL A 46 8.62 3.49 6.04
N ALA A 47 8.27 2.46 5.27
CA ALA A 47 7.57 2.63 4.00
C ALA A 47 6.10 2.92 4.30
N THR A 48 5.64 4.12 4.00
CA THR A 48 4.29 4.56 4.35
C THR A 48 3.38 4.52 3.12
N VAL A 49 2.25 3.82 3.25
CA VAL A 49 1.20 3.78 2.22
C VAL A 49 0.13 4.84 2.51
N ALA A 50 -0.87 4.91 1.66
CA ALA A 50 -1.97 5.85 1.85
C ALA A 50 -2.75 5.59 3.13
N ILE A 51 -3.48 6.58 3.61
CA ILE A 51 -4.39 6.46 4.76
C ILE A 51 -5.37 5.31 4.47
N ASP A 52 -5.50 4.39 5.42
CA ASP A 52 -6.30 3.15 5.30
C ASP A 52 -5.90 2.24 4.14
N GLY A 53 -4.69 2.38 3.60
CA GLY A 53 -4.21 1.66 2.42
C GLY A 53 -3.71 0.23 2.68
N ALA A 54 -4.49 -0.58 3.38
CA ALA A 54 -4.08 -1.94 3.74
C ALA A 54 -3.82 -2.85 2.54
N GLN A 55 -4.62 -2.74 1.47
CA GLN A 55 -4.43 -3.54 0.26
C GLN A 55 -3.08 -3.24 -0.41
N ASN A 56 -2.75 -1.97 -0.58
CA ASN A 56 -1.45 -1.59 -1.15
C ASN A 56 -0.29 -1.93 -0.23
N ALA A 57 -0.48 -1.90 1.08
CA ALA A 57 0.53 -2.38 2.01
C ALA A 57 0.82 -3.87 1.81
N ALA A 58 -0.21 -4.69 1.67
CA ALA A 58 -0.07 -6.12 1.41
C ALA A 58 0.60 -6.39 0.05
N LEU A 59 0.21 -5.65 -0.99
CA LEU A 59 0.83 -5.76 -2.31
C LEU A 59 2.30 -5.34 -2.28
N LEU A 60 2.63 -4.26 -1.58
CA LEU A 60 4.01 -3.81 -1.45
C LEU A 60 4.87 -4.86 -0.72
N ALA A 61 4.35 -5.45 0.35
CA ALA A 61 5.02 -6.54 1.05
C ALA A 61 5.27 -7.74 0.12
N ALA A 62 4.26 -8.11 -0.66
CA ALA A 62 4.39 -9.18 -1.65
C ALA A 62 5.44 -8.84 -2.72
N GLN A 63 5.47 -7.60 -3.20
CA GLN A 63 6.46 -7.15 -4.18
C GLN A 63 7.89 -7.21 -3.62
N ILE A 64 8.08 -6.86 -2.35
CA ILE A 64 9.37 -6.97 -1.70
C ILE A 64 9.83 -8.43 -1.65
N LEU A 65 8.94 -9.34 -1.26
CA LEU A 65 9.22 -10.77 -1.22
C LEU A 65 9.48 -11.36 -2.62
N ALA A 66 8.76 -10.83 -3.62
CA ALA A 66 8.85 -11.31 -5.00
C ALA A 66 10.19 -11.00 -5.67
N VAL A 67 11.00 -10.10 -5.13
CA VAL A 67 12.34 -9.81 -5.65
C VAL A 67 13.18 -11.09 -5.71
N GLU A 68 13.01 -11.99 -4.74
CA GLU A 68 13.72 -13.28 -4.65
C GLU A 68 12.80 -14.48 -4.89
N ASP A 69 11.57 -14.26 -5.34
CA ASP A 69 10.57 -15.34 -5.50
C ASP A 69 9.86 -15.16 -6.86
N LYS A 70 10.37 -15.90 -7.86
CA LYS A 70 9.83 -15.81 -9.23
C LYS A 70 8.38 -16.26 -9.32
N ALA A 71 7.98 -17.28 -8.58
CA ALA A 71 6.59 -17.77 -8.60
C ALA A 71 5.64 -16.69 -8.08
N LEU A 72 6.02 -15.97 -7.01
CA LEU A 72 5.23 -14.86 -6.49
C LEU A 72 5.21 -13.68 -7.46
N ALA A 73 6.35 -13.35 -8.08
CA ALA A 73 6.42 -12.30 -9.10
C ALA A 73 5.47 -12.60 -10.26
N ASP A 74 5.42 -13.83 -10.74
CA ASP A 74 4.52 -14.24 -11.82
C ASP A 74 3.04 -14.08 -11.43
N LYS A 75 2.69 -14.41 -10.18
CA LYS A 75 1.33 -14.22 -9.65
C LYS A 75 0.94 -12.74 -9.59
N LEU A 76 1.85 -11.88 -9.16
CA LEU A 76 1.62 -10.44 -9.11
C LEU A 76 1.42 -9.86 -10.51
N ASP A 77 2.23 -10.29 -11.48
CA ASP A 77 2.08 -9.87 -12.87
C ASP A 77 0.72 -10.30 -13.44
N ALA A 78 0.31 -11.54 -13.19
CA ALA A 78 -0.98 -12.07 -13.63
C ALA A 78 -2.14 -11.29 -13.02
N GLN A 79 -2.06 -10.96 -11.73
CA GLN A 79 -3.08 -10.18 -11.05
C GLN A 79 -3.20 -8.76 -11.63
N ARG A 80 -2.07 -8.11 -11.89
CA ARG A 80 -2.05 -6.77 -12.49
C ARG A 80 -2.64 -6.78 -13.89
N LYS A 81 -2.30 -7.79 -14.70
CA LYS A 81 -2.86 -7.98 -16.03
C LYS A 81 -4.37 -8.17 -15.98
N ALA A 82 -4.87 -9.01 -15.07
CA ALA A 82 -6.31 -9.22 -14.89
C ALA A 82 -7.03 -7.92 -14.48
N SER A 83 -6.42 -7.11 -13.62
CA SER A 83 -6.98 -5.81 -13.22
C SER A 83 -7.04 -4.84 -14.40
N THR A 84 -6.02 -4.81 -15.24
CA THR A 84 -5.99 -3.98 -16.46
C THR A 84 -7.09 -4.41 -17.42
N GLU A 85 -7.24 -5.70 -17.68
CA GLU A 85 -8.28 -6.25 -18.55
C GLU A 85 -9.69 -5.92 -18.01
N ASN A 86 -9.87 -5.97 -16.70
CA ASN A 86 -11.15 -5.61 -16.07
C ASN A 86 -11.49 -4.12 -16.28
N VAL A 87 -10.52 -3.23 -16.14
CA VAL A 87 -10.71 -1.79 -16.40
C VAL A 87 -11.06 -1.55 -17.88
N LEU A 88 -10.34 -2.16 -18.80
CA LEU A 88 -10.61 -2.04 -20.24
C LEU A 88 -11.99 -2.56 -20.61
N SER A 89 -12.42 -3.68 -20.03
CA SER A 89 -13.76 -4.23 -20.23
C SER A 89 -14.85 -3.28 -19.74
N LYS A 90 -14.67 -2.65 -18.58
CA LYS A 90 -15.61 -1.65 -18.04
C LYS A 90 -15.67 -0.40 -18.91
N ASN A 91 -14.54 0.09 -19.39
CA ASN A 91 -14.49 1.24 -20.31
C ASN A 91 -15.23 0.95 -21.61
N LYS A 92 -15.05 -0.24 -22.18
CA LYS A 92 -15.73 -0.67 -23.40
C LYS A 92 -17.24 -0.69 -23.21
N LYS A 93 -17.74 -1.20 -22.08
CA LYS A 93 -19.17 -1.19 -21.76
C LYS A 93 -19.74 0.22 -21.67
N ILE A 94 -19.01 1.14 -21.05
CA ILE A 94 -19.41 2.54 -20.94
C ILE A 94 -19.46 3.19 -22.32
N GLU A 95 -18.46 2.98 -23.17
CA GLU A 95 -18.45 3.48 -24.54
C GLU A 95 -19.62 2.95 -25.35
N GLU A 96 -19.95 1.67 -25.26
CA GLU A 96 -21.10 1.06 -25.93
C GLU A 96 -22.42 1.69 -25.48
N GLN A 97 -22.56 2.00 -24.18
CA GLN A 97 -23.76 2.68 -23.65
C GLN A 97 -23.92 4.10 -24.21
N PHE A 98 -22.82 4.84 -24.40
CA PHE A 98 -22.88 6.19 -24.94
C PHE A 98 -23.00 6.24 -26.46
N ASN A 99 -22.59 5.20 -27.18
CA ASN A 99 -22.63 5.14 -28.64
C ASN A 99 -23.84 4.38 -29.20
N ALA A 100 -24.68 3.84 -28.32
CA ALA A 100 -25.95 3.17 -28.75
C ALA A 100 -27.12 4.20 -28.89
#